data_28052da61c93853c55c9fad1ec671a49
#
_entry.id   28052da61c93853c55c9fad1ec671a49
#
_cell.length_a   1.000
_cell.length_b   1.000
_cell.length_c   1.000
_cell.angle_alpha   90.00
_cell.angle_beta   90.00
_cell.angle_gamma   90.00
#
_symmetry.space_group_name_H-M   'P 1'
#
loop_
_entity.id
_entity.type
_entity.pdbx_description
1 polymer ?
#
loop_
_entity_poly.entity_id
_entity_poly.type
_entity_poly.pdbx_seq_one_letter_code
_entity_poly.pdbx_strand_id
1 'polypeptide(L)'
;MLCFSNEYFLQCLEGSRTAVNNTYQQILNDKRHHNVIMLNYTQIPEREFETWSMGYVPQSQLTELLNLKYSGNIDFNPFKMSGESAHLLMLALKTSITGAIS
;
A
#
# COMPACT_ATOMS: atom_id res chain seq x y z
N MET A 1 0.20 -5.77 3.23
CA MET A 1 1.36 -5.20 2.54
C MET A 1 1.55 -3.76 2.92
N LEU A 2 2.77 -3.35 3.18
CA LEU A 2 3.12 -2.00 3.60
C LEU A 2 4.27 -1.47 2.76
N CYS A 3 4.05 -0.33 2.10
CA CYS A 3 5.09 0.43 1.41
C CYS A 3 5.45 1.64 2.26
N PHE A 4 6.73 1.93 2.42
CA PHE A 4 7.12 3.04 3.29
C PHE A 4 8.39 3.73 2.80
N SER A 5 8.50 4.99 3.19
CA SER A 5 9.71 5.82 3.09
C SER A 5 9.94 6.48 4.44
N ASN A 6 10.91 7.41 4.51
CA ASN A 6 11.18 8.15 5.74
C ASN A 6 10.01 9.06 6.16
N GLU A 7 9.16 9.47 5.21
CA GLU A 7 8.12 10.46 5.45
C GLU A 7 6.70 9.89 5.41
N TYR A 8 6.49 8.84 4.62
CA TYR A 8 5.15 8.34 4.32
C TYR A 8 5.08 6.83 4.37
N PHE A 9 3.88 6.31 4.60
CA PHE A 9 3.59 4.90 4.39
C PHE A 9 2.27 4.74 3.66
N LEU A 10 2.13 3.61 2.97
CA LEU A 10 0.92 3.20 2.28
C LEU A 10 0.68 1.74 2.61
N GLN A 11 -0.49 1.43 3.16
CA GLN A 11 -0.79 0.08 3.65
C GLN A 11 -2.08 -0.44 3.02
N CYS A 12 -2.06 -1.71 2.64
CA CYS A 12 -3.24 -2.44 2.21
C CYS A 12 -3.64 -3.46 3.26
N LEU A 13 -4.91 -3.41 3.65
CA LEU A 13 -5.53 -4.37 4.56
C LEU A 13 -6.51 -5.22 3.77
N GLU A 14 -6.44 -6.53 3.94
CA GLU A 14 -7.37 -7.47 3.32
C GLU A 14 -7.94 -8.42 4.35
N GLY A 15 -9.20 -8.79 4.16
CA GLY A 15 -9.86 -9.74 5.04
C GLY A 15 -11.36 -9.52 5.07
N SER A 16 -12.03 -10.07 6.08
CA SER A 16 -13.44 -9.81 6.29
C SER A 16 -13.66 -8.33 6.61
N ARG A 17 -14.86 -7.84 6.31
CA ARG A 17 -15.21 -6.44 6.59
C ARG A 17 -14.96 -6.08 8.05
N THR A 18 -15.36 -6.95 8.97
CA THR A 18 -15.19 -6.72 10.40
C THR A 18 -13.71 -6.68 10.79
N ALA A 19 -12.90 -7.62 10.30
CA ALA A 19 -11.47 -7.67 10.62
C ALA A 19 -10.74 -6.44 10.08
N VAL A 20 -11.03 -6.04 8.84
CA VAL A 20 -10.42 -4.86 8.23
C VAL A 20 -10.80 -3.60 8.99
N ASN A 21 -12.07 -3.42 9.34
CA ASN A 21 -12.51 -2.26 10.10
C ASN A 21 -11.88 -2.20 11.49
N ASN A 22 -11.78 -3.34 12.18
CA ASN A 22 -11.17 -3.37 13.51
C ASN A 22 -9.69 -2.97 13.44
N THR A 23 -8.96 -3.47 12.46
CA THR A 23 -7.55 -3.12 12.26
C THR A 23 -7.41 -1.64 11.92
N TYR A 24 -8.27 -1.13 11.04
CA TYR A 24 -8.26 0.27 10.66
C TYR A 24 -8.51 1.20 11.86
N GLN A 25 -9.46 0.84 12.72
CA GLN A 25 -9.73 1.61 13.94
C GLN A 25 -8.51 1.63 14.87
N GLN A 26 -7.81 0.51 14.98
CA GLN A 26 -6.58 0.45 15.78
C GLN A 26 -5.50 1.37 15.21
N ILE A 27 -5.37 1.42 13.88
CA ILE A 27 -4.43 2.32 13.21
C ILE A 27 -4.78 3.78 13.48
N LEU A 28 -6.05 4.15 13.36
CA LEU A 28 -6.52 5.51 13.62
C LEU A 28 -6.25 5.96 15.07
N ASN A 29 -6.33 5.04 16.03
CA ASN A 29 -6.13 5.34 17.44
C ASN A 29 -4.68 5.25 17.88
N ASP A 30 -3.77 4.83 17.00
CA ASP A 30 -2.36 4.73 17.31
C ASP A 30 -1.70 6.09 17.18
N LYS A 31 -1.16 6.60 18.29
CA LYS A 31 -0.54 7.92 18.35
C LYS A 31 0.73 8.06 17.51
N ARG A 32 1.28 6.94 17.04
CA ARG A 32 2.46 6.94 16.16
C ARG A 32 2.12 7.32 14.72
N HIS A 33 0.83 7.30 14.36
CA HIS A 33 0.36 7.62 13.02
C HIS A 33 -0.26 9.02 12.99
N HIS A 34 0.04 9.76 11.93
CA HIS A 34 -0.50 11.09 11.69
C HIS A 34 -1.14 11.16 10.31
N ASN A 35 -2.21 11.94 10.18
CA ASN A 35 -2.85 12.19 8.88
C ASN A 35 -3.20 10.90 8.15
N VAL A 36 -3.84 9.96 8.85
CA VAL A 36 -4.28 8.71 8.26
C VAL A 36 -5.45 9.00 7.33
N ILE A 37 -5.28 8.70 6.04
CA ILE A 37 -6.28 8.92 5.02
C ILE A 37 -6.59 7.59 4.32
N MET A 38 -7.88 7.27 4.23
CA MET A 38 -8.34 6.12 3.45
C MET A 38 -8.41 6.52 1.98
N LEU A 39 -7.60 5.87 1.14
CA LEU A 39 -7.57 6.15 -0.29
C LEU A 39 -8.56 5.30 -1.08
N ASN A 40 -8.77 4.07 -0.66
CA ASN A 40 -9.64 3.13 -1.35
C ASN A 40 -10.20 2.11 -0.37
N TYR A 41 -11.47 1.76 -0.53
CA TYR A 41 -12.14 0.73 0.25
C TYR A 41 -13.14 0.04 -0.67
N THR A 42 -12.93 -1.23 -0.98
CA THR A 42 -13.76 -1.96 -1.91
C THR A 42 -13.82 -3.43 -1.59
N GLN A 43 -14.86 -4.09 -2.07
CA GLN A 43 -14.94 -5.54 -2.04
C GLN A 43 -14.15 -6.12 -3.21
N ILE A 44 -13.45 -7.22 -2.96
CA ILE A 44 -12.69 -7.93 -3.97
C ILE A 44 -13.15 -9.39 -4.01
N PRO A 45 -13.13 -10.03 -5.21
CA PRO A 45 -13.59 -11.40 -5.34
C PRO A 45 -12.64 -12.42 -4.69
N GLU A 46 -11.37 -12.08 -4.56
CA GLU A 46 -10.35 -12.94 -3.95
C GLU A 46 -9.23 -12.10 -3.35
N ARG A 47 -8.43 -12.72 -2.49
CA ARG A 47 -7.28 -12.07 -1.89
C ARG A 47 -6.23 -11.71 -2.94
N GLU A 48 -5.74 -10.48 -2.90
CA GLU A 48 -4.70 -9.99 -3.83
C GLU A 48 -3.31 -10.02 -3.22
N PHE A 49 -3.21 -9.90 -1.90
CA PHE A 49 -1.93 -9.83 -1.18
C PHE A 49 -1.78 -10.94 -0.14
N GLU A 50 -2.35 -12.11 -0.40
CA GLU A 50 -2.41 -13.21 0.58
C GLU A 50 -1.03 -13.60 1.11
N THR A 51 -0.04 -13.73 0.21
CA THR A 51 1.33 -14.07 0.59
C THR A 51 2.12 -12.87 1.08
N TRP A 52 1.52 -11.68 1.05
CA TRP A 52 2.14 -10.41 1.42
C TRP A 52 1.50 -9.74 2.62
N SER A 53 0.71 -10.47 3.41
CA SER A 53 -0.02 -9.88 4.54
C SER A 53 0.91 -9.18 5.54
N MET A 54 2.14 -9.68 5.70
CA MET A 54 3.18 -9.08 6.54
C MET A 54 4.36 -8.56 5.72
N GLY A 55 4.17 -8.33 4.42
CA GLY A 55 5.22 -7.87 3.53
C GLY A 55 5.52 -6.38 3.69
N TYR A 56 6.79 -6.03 3.59
CA TYR A 56 7.28 -4.65 3.65
C TYR A 56 8.03 -4.32 2.36
N VAL A 57 7.74 -3.13 1.81
CA VAL A 57 8.41 -2.65 0.61
C VAL A 57 9.03 -1.29 0.91
N PRO A 58 10.34 -1.23 1.20
CA PRO A 58 11.00 0.05 1.40
C PRO A 58 11.20 0.78 0.08
N GLN A 59 11.39 2.09 0.15
CA GLN A 59 11.69 2.88 -1.03
C GLN A 59 13.02 2.43 -1.65
N SER A 60 13.03 2.26 -2.99
CA SER A 60 14.19 1.83 -3.76
C SER A 60 14.07 2.38 -5.18
N GLN A 61 15.12 2.19 -6.01
CA GLN A 61 15.05 2.59 -7.42
C GLN A 61 13.91 1.93 -8.17
N LEU A 62 13.62 0.66 -7.87
CA LEU A 62 12.51 -0.05 -8.48
C LEU A 62 11.17 0.61 -8.13
N THR A 63 10.98 0.96 -6.85
CA THR A 63 9.76 1.63 -6.42
C THR A 63 9.67 3.05 -6.98
N GLU A 64 10.79 3.75 -7.18
CA GLU A 64 10.80 5.08 -7.80
C GLU A 64 10.24 5.03 -9.23
N LEU A 65 10.65 4.06 -10.03
CA LEU A 65 10.13 3.90 -11.40
C LEU A 65 8.63 3.62 -11.41
N LEU A 66 8.16 2.77 -10.50
CA LEU A 66 6.74 2.48 -10.37
C LEU A 66 5.96 3.70 -9.85
N ASN A 67 6.54 4.47 -8.96
CA ASN A 67 5.94 5.71 -8.49
C ASN A 67 5.75 6.70 -9.65
N LEU A 68 6.77 6.85 -10.50
CA LEU A 68 6.66 7.70 -11.67
C LEU A 68 5.53 7.27 -12.59
N LYS A 69 5.39 5.96 -12.82
CA LYS A 69 4.33 5.40 -13.68
C LYS A 69 2.93 5.66 -13.14
N TYR A 70 2.71 5.49 -11.83
CA TYR A 70 1.37 5.53 -11.26
C TYR A 70 1.01 6.83 -10.56
N SER A 71 1.96 7.65 -10.18
CA SER A 71 1.68 8.94 -9.54
C SER A 71 2.24 10.15 -10.30
N GLY A 72 3.04 9.92 -11.33
CA GLY A 72 3.69 11.00 -12.07
C GLY A 72 4.87 11.64 -11.34
N ASN A 73 5.34 11.02 -10.27
CA ASN A 73 6.43 11.54 -9.45
C ASN A 73 7.30 10.38 -8.98
N ILE A 74 8.63 10.54 -9.00
CA ILE A 74 9.55 9.52 -8.51
C ILE A 74 9.57 9.43 -6.98
N ASP A 75 9.23 10.51 -6.30
CA ASP A 75 9.15 10.53 -4.85
C ASP A 75 7.87 9.84 -4.37
N PHE A 76 8.02 8.96 -3.38
CA PHE A 76 6.87 8.29 -2.80
C PHE A 76 6.08 9.25 -1.92
N ASN A 77 4.91 9.66 -2.40
CA ASN A 77 3.98 10.49 -1.65
C ASN A 77 2.54 10.02 -1.90
N PRO A 78 2.00 9.13 -1.05
CA PRO A 78 0.66 8.59 -1.24
C PRO A 78 -0.45 9.64 -1.15
N PHE A 79 -0.20 10.79 -0.52
CA PHE A 79 -1.19 11.87 -0.47
C PHE A 79 -1.47 12.49 -1.83
N LYS A 80 -0.57 12.28 -2.80
CA LYS A 80 -0.73 12.79 -4.17
C LYS A 80 -1.30 11.73 -5.13
N MET A 81 -1.60 10.54 -4.63
CA MET A 81 -2.15 9.46 -5.45
C MET A 81 -3.66 9.38 -5.31
N SER A 82 -4.35 8.97 -6.38
CA SER A 82 -5.72 8.53 -6.29
C SER A 82 -5.77 7.14 -5.62
N GLY A 83 -6.95 6.75 -5.11
CA GLY A 83 -7.12 5.42 -4.54
C GLY A 83 -6.85 4.32 -5.56
N GLU A 84 -7.27 4.52 -6.80
CA GLU A 84 -7.02 3.56 -7.88
C GLU A 84 -5.52 3.45 -8.20
N SER A 85 -4.83 4.58 -8.32
CA SER A 85 -3.40 4.58 -8.59
C SER A 85 -2.60 3.92 -7.46
N ALA A 86 -2.96 4.16 -6.22
CA ALA A 86 -2.33 3.52 -5.07
C ALA A 86 -2.51 2.01 -5.10
N HIS A 87 -3.71 1.54 -5.43
CA HIS A 87 -4.00 0.11 -5.55
C HIS A 87 -3.17 -0.54 -6.66
N LEU A 88 -3.13 0.08 -7.84
CA LEU A 88 -2.35 -0.42 -8.97
C LEU A 88 -0.85 -0.42 -8.67
N LEU A 89 -0.36 0.60 -7.98
CA LEU A 89 1.04 0.65 -7.55
C LEU A 89 1.38 -0.54 -6.65
N MET A 90 0.56 -0.84 -5.67
CA MET A 90 0.81 -1.95 -4.76
C MET A 90 0.77 -3.30 -5.45
N LEU A 91 -0.15 -3.49 -6.39
CA LEU A 91 -0.20 -4.71 -7.22
C LEU A 91 1.06 -4.84 -8.08
N ALA A 92 1.51 -3.75 -8.68
CA ALA A 92 2.72 -3.74 -9.50
C ALA A 92 3.97 -4.05 -8.67
N LEU A 93 4.08 -3.49 -7.47
CA LEU A 93 5.18 -3.78 -6.54
C LEU A 93 5.21 -5.26 -6.16
N LYS A 94 4.08 -5.83 -5.82
CA LYS A 94 3.96 -7.26 -5.51
C LYS A 94 4.48 -8.11 -6.64
N THR A 95 4.01 -7.86 -7.86
CA THR A 95 4.40 -8.63 -9.04
C THR A 95 5.88 -8.48 -9.37
N SER A 96 6.40 -7.26 -9.33
CA SER A 96 7.79 -6.97 -9.66
C SER A 96 8.76 -7.64 -8.68
N ILE A 97 8.49 -7.58 -7.40
CA ILE A 97 9.36 -8.18 -6.37
C ILE A 97 9.29 -9.69 -6.44
N THR A 98 8.11 -10.26 -6.60
CA THR A 98 7.94 -11.71 -6.77
C THR A 98 8.67 -12.21 -8.02
N GLY A 99 8.54 -11.47 -9.12
CA GLY A 99 9.24 -11.79 -10.37
C GLY A 99 10.76 -11.70 -10.24
N ALA A 100 11.27 -10.76 -9.44
CA ALA A 100 12.70 -10.61 -9.22
C ALA A 100 13.30 -11.74 -8.38
N ILE A 101 12.51 -12.35 -7.51
CA ILE A 101 12.94 -13.46 -6.64
C ILE A 101 12.90 -14.78 -7.37
N SER A 102 11.96 -14.93 -8.28
CA SER A 102 11.78 -16.16 -9.04
C SER A 102 12.74 -16.24 -10.20
#